data_8db7cada5dea576c31a5ae3cafc1f5c6
#
_entry.id   8db7cada5dea576c31a5ae3cafc1f5c6
#
_cell.length_a   1.000
_cell.length_b   1.000
_cell.length_c   1.000
_cell.angle_alpha   90.00
_cell.angle_beta   90.00
_cell.angle_gamma   90.00
#
_symmetry.space_group_name_H-M   'P 1'
#
loop_
_entity.id
_entity.type
_entity.pdbx_description
1 polymer ?
#
loop_
_entity_poly.entity_id
_entity_poly.type
_entity_poly.pdbx_seq_one_letter_code
_entity_poly.pdbx_strand_id
1 'polypeptide(L)'
;VGYAHHLGRKVYAAVNTLVQEKELSDLLKSLDICSRCKVDAVILQDLGVARIIRESYPELEMHASTQMAVHNKEGALALQKEGFSRVVVARELTQGEIKEIAAVPGLETEAFIHGALCYSYSGLCLFSSVETGRSANRGKCLYPCRANFTGEAGEKHYFSMKDMALQEDVLKMPVTSLKIEGRKKTALYVAAVTDYYRRILDGKGADENRAEHIKQIFSRPWCKFHFKGKDKNVIERE
;
A
#
# COMPACT_ATOMS: atom_id res chain seq x y z
N VAL A 1 -14.11 1.94 14.88
CA VAL A 1 -14.43 3.15 14.09
C VAL A 1 -14.76 4.30 15.05
N GLY A 2 -15.80 4.17 15.91
CA GLY A 2 -16.24 5.26 16.79
C GLY A 2 -15.15 5.92 17.62
N TYR A 3 -14.19 5.13 18.18
CA TYR A 3 -13.06 5.70 18.92
C TYR A 3 -12.15 6.56 18.03
N ALA A 4 -11.87 6.11 16.80
CA ALA A 4 -11.05 6.90 15.86
C ALA A 4 -11.76 8.20 15.45
N HIS A 5 -13.06 8.15 15.18
CA HIS A 5 -13.86 9.32 14.87
C HIS A 5 -13.92 10.32 16.03
N HIS A 6 -14.03 9.82 17.29
CA HIS A 6 -13.94 10.68 18.47
C HIS A 6 -12.62 11.46 18.55
N LEU A 7 -11.54 10.86 18.05
CA LEU A 7 -10.23 11.52 17.91
C LEU A 7 -10.06 12.33 16.62
N GLY A 8 -11.11 12.52 15.82
CA GLY A 8 -11.06 13.23 14.54
C GLY A 8 -10.23 12.49 13.46
N ARG A 9 -10.17 11.15 13.52
CA ARG A 9 -9.42 10.31 12.58
C ARG A 9 -10.34 9.51 11.69
N LYS A 10 -10.01 9.41 10.41
CA LYS A 10 -10.72 8.58 9.43
C LYS A 10 -10.30 7.11 9.54
N VAL A 11 -11.21 6.21 9.19
CA VAL A 11 -11.00 4.76 9.18
C VAL A 11 -11.35 4.19 7.81
N TYR A 12 -10.40 3.55 7.16
CA TYR A 12 -10.58 2.90 5.88
C TYR A 12 -10.51 1.38 6.03
N ALA A 13 -11.53 0.67 5.55
CA ALA A 13 -11.57 -0.79 5.59
C ALA A 13 -10.92 -1.38 4.33
N ALA A 14 -9.95 -2.29 4.51
CA ALA A 14 -9.29 -2.96 3.40
C ALA A 14 -10.09 -4.22 2.98
N VAL A 15 -10.83 -4.12 1.88
CA VAL A 15 -11.58 -5.20 1.21
C VAL A 15 -10.90 -5.49 -0.14
N ASN A 16 -9.57 -5.58 -0.14
CA ASN A 16 -8.72 -5.52 -1.30
C ASN A 16 -8.25 -6.91 -1.80
N THR A 17 -9.13 -7.89 -1.78
CA THR A 17 -8.90 -9.20 -2.39
C THR A 17 -9.89 -9.43 -3.53
N LEU A 18 -9.51 -10.25 -4.52
CA LEU A 18 -10.47 -10.78 -5.50
C LEU A 18 -11.42 -11.75 -4.78
N VAL A 19 -12.71 -11.63 -5.04
CA VAL A 19 -13.75 -12.37 -4.35
C VAL A 19 -14.27 -13.51 -5.23
N GLN A 20 -14.32 -14.71 -4.70
CA GLN A 20 -14.92 -15.87 -5.38
C GLN A 20 -16.43 -15.88 -5.13
N GLU A 21 -17.20 -16.47 -6.05
CA GLU A 21 -18.66 -16.58 -5.98
C GLU A 21 -19.14 -17.10 -4.61
N LYS A 22 -18.51 -18.14 -4.10
CA LYS A 22 -18.84 -18.73 -2.78
C LYS A 22 -18.58 -17.83 -1.58
N GLU A 23 -17.86 -16.71 -1.76
CA GLU A 23 -17.48 -15.74 -0.71
C GLU A 23 -18.39 -14.50 -0.71
N LEU A 24 -19.27 -14.35 -1.72
CA LEU A 24 -20.16 -13.20 -1.84
C LEU A 24 -21.02 -12.95 -0.60
N SER A 25 -21.58 -14.02 -0.01
CA SER A 25 -22.38 -13.88 1.21
C SER A 25 -21.60 -13.29 2.38
N ASP A 26 -20.32 -13.67 2.56
CA ASP A 26 -19.48 -13.15 3.64
C ASP A 26 -18.95 -11.75 3.31
N LEU A 27 -18.75 -11.46 2.02
CA LEU A 27 -18.48 -10.08 1.55
C LEU A 27 -19.63 -9.14 1.93
N LEU A 28 -20.87 -9.49 1.58
CA LEU A 28 -22.05 -8.65 1.88
C LEU A 28 -22.17 -8.38 3.39
N LYS A 29 -21.99 -9.40 4.25
CA LYS A 29 -21.95 -9.20 5.71
C LYS A 29 -20.85 -8.20 6.13
N SER A 30 -19.69 -8.28 5.47
CA SER A 30 -18.57 -7.37 5.77
C SER A 30 -18.88 -5.93 5.33
N LEU A 31 -19.52 -5.75 4.18
CA LEU A 31 -19.97 -4.43 3.70
C LEU A 31 -21.06 -3.86 4.60
N ASP A 32 -22.02 -4.68 5.06
CA ASP A 32 -23.03 -4.27 6.05
C ASP A 32 -22.42 -3.78 7.35
N ILE A 33 -21.33 -4.44 7.81
CA ILE A 33 -20.59 -3.99 8.99
C ILE A 33 -19.88 -2.65 8.71
N CYS A 34 -19.25 -2.50 7.54
CA CYS A 34 -18.58 -1.25 7.15
C CYS A 34 -19.58 -0.08 7.10
N SER A 35 -20.76 -0.28 6.48
CA SER A 35 -21.83 0.72 6.40
C SER A 35 -22.36 1.07 7.78
N ARG A 36 -22.78 0.09 8.59
CA ARG A 36 -23.30 0.34 9.95
C ARG A 36 -22.27 0.99 10.88
N CYS A 37 -20.99 0.64 10.76
CA CYS A 37 -19.92 1.25 11.53
C CYS A 37 -19.51 2.62 11.00
N LYS A 38 -20.04 3.04 9.84
CA LYS A 38 -19.71 4.31 9.17
C LYS A 38 -18.21 4.46 8.93
N VAL A 39 -17.57 3.43 8.33
CA VAL A 39 -16.18 3.60 7.87
C VAL A 39 -16.15 4.68 6.79
N ASP A 40 -15.09 5.48 6.76
CA ASP A 40 -14.99 6.62 5.84
C ASP A 40 -14.78 6.20 4.39
N ALA A 41 -14.16 5.03 4.17
CA ALA A 41 -14.02 4.44 2.84
C ALA A 41 -13.67 2.95 2.91
N VAL A 42 -13.82 2.27 1.78
CA VAL A 42 -13.36 0.90 1.56
C VAL A 42 -12.29 0.86 0.47
N ILE A 43 -11.19 0.15 0.73
CA ILE A 43 -10.09 -0.02 -0.23
C ILE A 43 -10.32 -1.32 -0.99
N LEU A 44 -10.47 -1.25 -2.32
CA LEU A 44 -10.92 -2.34 -3.18
C LEU A 44 -9.87 -2.73 -4.22
N GLN A 45 -9.95 -3.98 -4.67
CA GLN A 45 -9.25 -4.49 -5.85
C GLN A 45 -10.24 -5.03 -6.90
N ASP A 46 -11.37 -5.56 -6.48
CA ASP A 46 -12.34 -6.27 -7.31
C ASP A 46 -13.39 -5.31 -7.90
N LEU A 47 -13.50 -5.24 -9.22
CA LEU A 47 -14.47 -4.37 -9.90
C LEU A 47 -15.91 -4.85 -9.74
N GLY A 48 -16.13 -6.17 -9.56
CA GLY A 48 -17.46 -6.71 -9.24
C GLY A 48 -17.93 -6.23 -7.87
N VAL A 49 -17.02 -6.20 -6.89
CA VAL A 49 -17.29 -5.61 -5.56
C VAL A 49 -17.55 -4.11 -5.64
N ALA A 50 -16.81 -3.37 -6.47
CA ALA A 50 -17.04 -1.95 -6.70
C ALA A 50 -18.45 -1.70 -7.25
N ARG A 51 -18.91 -2.54 -8.18
CA ARG A 51 -20.27 -2.47 -8.71
C ARG A 51 -21.33 -2.73 -7.63
N ILE A 52 -21.15 -3.76 -6.80
CA ILE A 52 -22.05 -4.06 -5.68
C ILE A 52 -22.16 -2.84 -4.74
N ILE A 53 -21.04 -2.21 -4.41
CA ILE A 53 -21.02 -1.04 -3.53
C ILE A 53 -21.79 0.12 -4.16
N ARG A 54 -21.56 0.45 -5.41
CA ARG A 54 -22.28 1.53 -6.10
C ARG A 54 -23.80 1.31 -6.11
N GLU A 55 -24.24 0.05 -6.29
CA GLU A 55 -25.66 -0.29 -6.39
C GLU A 55 -26.35 -0.42 -5.03
N SER A 56 -25.63 -0.93 -4.00
CA SER A 56 -26.25 -1.32 -2.72
C SER A 56 -25.75 -0.55 -1.49
N TYR A 57 -24.60 0.11 -1.58
CA TYR A 57 -23.95 0.86 -0.48
C TYR A 57 -23.39 2.21 -0.95
N PRO A 58 -24.21 3.09 -1.58
CA PRO A 58 -23.73 4.31 -2.20
C PRO A 58 -23.08 5.30 -1.22
N GLU A 59 -23.29 5.12 0.08
CA GLU A 59 -22.66 5.91 1.14
C GLU A 59 -21.20 5.50 1.43
N LEU A 60 -20.75 4.31 0.97
CA LEU A 60 -19.38 3.85 1.15
C LEU A 60 -18.48 4.42 0.05
N GLU A 61 -17.58 5.29 0.44
CA GLU A 61 -16.55 5.82 -0.47
C GLU A 61 -15.58 4.71 -0.89
N MET A 62 -15.19 4.69 -2.17
CA MET A 62 -14.33 3.65 -2.75
C MET A 62 -12.93 4.18 -3.05
N HIS A 63 -11.91 3.53 -2.50
CA HIS A 63 -10.50 3.76 -2.80
C HIS A 63 -9.92 2.58 -3.57
N ALA A 64 -9.24 2.83 -4.68
CA ALA A 64 -8.58 1.79 -5.45
C ALA A 64 -7.29 1.32 -4.76
N SER A 65 -7.20 0.01 -4.52
CA SER A 65 -6.00 -0.60 -3.95
C SER A 65 -4.79 -0.46 -4.89
N THR A 66 -3.57 -0.43 -4.35
CA THR A 66 -2.34 -0.57 -5.14
C THR A 66 -2.33 -1.84 -6.00
N GLN A 67 -3.07 -2.88 -5.61
CA GLN A 67 -3.23 -4.12 -6.39
C GLN A 67 -4.06 -3.94 -7.67
N MET A 68 -4.70 -2.79 -7.87
CA MET A 68 -5.30 -2.42 -9.17
C MET A 68 -4.26 -1.89 -10.17
N ALA A 69 -3.00 -1.80 -9.76
CA ALA A 69 -1.84 -1.51 -10.60
C ALA A 69 -1.97 -0.20 -11.41
N VAL A 70 -2.37 0.88 -10.74
CA VAL A 70 -2.50 2.20 -11.40
C VAL A 70 -1.11 2.78 -11.67
N HIS A 71 -0.67 2.72 -12.94
CA HIS A 71 0.67 3.14 -13.37
C HIS A 71 0.66 4.38 -14.26
N ASN A 72 -0.51 4.88 -14.66
CA ASN A 72 -0.63 6.03 -15.56
C ASN A 72 -1.94 6.76 -15.33
N LYS A 73 -2.02 7.95 -15.93
CA LYS A 73 -3.20 8.82 -15.85
C LYS A 73 -4.47 8.17 -16.42
N GLU A 74 -4.35 7.41 -17.51
CA GLU A 74 -5.51 6.78 -18.15
C GLU A 74 -6.14 5.71 -17.26
N GLY A 75 -5.30 4.90 -16.57
CA GLY A 75 -5.77 3.95 -15.56
C GLY A 75 -6.48 4.65 -14.40
N ALA A 76 -5.97 5.78 -13.93
CA ALA A 76 -6.59 6.58 -12.88
C ALA A 76 -7.95 7.15 -13.33
N LEU A 77 -8.03 7.71 -14.54
CA LEU A 77 -9.28 8.20 -15.14
C LEU A 77 -10.32 7.08 -15.33
N ALA A 78 -9.90 5.88 -15.73
CA ALA A 78 -10.80 4.74 -15.85
C ALA A 78 -11.43 4.38 -14.50
N LEU A 79 -10.64 4.33 -13.42
CA LEU A 79 -11.15 4.05 -12.08
C LEU A 79 -12.02 5.18 -11.52
N GLN A 80 -11.71 6.44 -11.83
CA GLN A 80 -12.57 7.56 -11.48
C GLN A 80 -13.97 7.40 -12.11
N LYS A 81 -14.05 7.00 -13.38
CA LYS A 81 -15.34 6.71 -14.06
C LYS A 81 -16.09 5.56 -13.40
N GLU A 82 -15.38 4.59 -12.82
CA GLU A 82 -15.96 3.50 -12.03
C GLU A 82 -16.39 3.93 -10.62
N GLY A 83 -16.28 5.21 -10.26
CA GLY A 83 -16.75 5.77 -8.99
C GLY A 83 -15.69 5.73 -7.86
N PHE A 84 -14.44 5.46 -8.16
CA PHE A 84 -13.38 5.58 -7.16
C PHE A 84 -13.02 7.05 -6.94
N SER A 85 -13.01 7.48 -5.68
CA SER A 85 -12.65 8.85 -5.27
C SER A 85 -11.15 9.01 -5.00
N ARG A 86 -10.44 7.87 -4.74
CA ARG A 86 -9.00 7.85 -4.51
C ARG A 86 -8.35 6.63 -5.16
N VAL A 87 -7.13 6.81 -5.65
CA VAL A 87 -6.28 5.71 -6.14
C VAL A 87 -5.00 5.61 -5.33
N VAL A 88 -4.67 4.39 -4.87
CA VAL A 88 -3.35 4.10 -4.33
C VAL A 88 -2.46 3.73 -5.52
N VAL A 89 -1.59 4.65 -5.91
CA VAL A 89 -0.73 4.48 -7.08
C VAL A 89 0.27 3.33 -6.91
N ALA A 90 0.72 2.79 -8.01
CA ALA A 90 1.74 1.74 -8.03
C ALA A 90 3.04 2.21 -7.37
N ARG A 91 3.72 1.29 -6.66
CA ARG A 91 4.98 1.61 -5.95
C ARG A 91 6.15 1.85 -6.88
N GLU A 92 6.08 1.31 -8.09
CA GLU A 92 7.12 1.33 -9.11
C GLU A 92 7.25 2.68 -9.82
N LEU A 93 6.39 3.64 -9.50
CA LEU A 93 6.36 4.96 -10.13
C LEU A 93 7.45 5.88 -9.58
N THR A 94 7.98 6.70 -10.48
CA THR A 94 8.81 7.86 -10.14
C THR A 94 7.95 9.04 -9.66
N GLN A 95 8.57 10.01 -9.01
CA GLN A 95 7.90 11.25 -8.61
C GLN A 95 7.18 11.95 -9.78
N GLY A 96 7.81 11.97 -10.96
CA GLY A 96 7.22 12.58 -12.17
C GLY A 96 5.95 11.87 -12.61
N GLU A 97 5.99 10.53 -12.71
CA GLU A 97 4.84 9.71 -13.06
C GLU A 97 3.69 9.85 -12.03
N ILE A 98 4.01 9.91 -10.74
CA ILE A 98 3.03 10.17 -9.67
C ILE A 98 2.38 11.54 -9.86
N LYS A 99 3.17 12.58 -10.22
CA LYS A 99 2.66 13.94 -10.45
C LYS A 99 1.66 13.99 -11.60
N GLU A 100 1.87 13.24 -12.66
CA GLU A 100 0.94 13.15 -13.79
C GLU A 100 -0.41 12.57 -13.38
N ILE A 101 -0.40 11.50 -12.55
CA ILE A 101 -1.62 10.90 -12.03
C ILE A 101 -2.31 11.84 -11.04
N ALA A 102 -1.56 12.48 -10.16
CA ALA A 102 -2.09 13.42 -9.17
C ALA A 102 -2.72 14.68 -9.78
N ALA A 103 -2.41 14.98 -11.05
CA ALA A 103 -3.03 16.07 -11.80
C ALA A 103 -4.43 15.74 -12.34
N VAL A 104 -4.99 14.54 -12.11
CA VAL A 104 -6.36 14.20 -12.50
C VAL A 104 -7.35 14.97 -11.61
N PRO A 105 -8.18 15.86 -12.19
CA PRO A 105 -9.09 16.67 -11.39
C PRO A 105 -10.14 15.82 -10.69
N GLY A 106 -10.42 16.11 -9.42
CA GLY A 106 -11.47 15.44 -8.64
C GLY A 106 -11.14 14.00 -8.20
N LEU A 107 -9.88 13.55 -8.43
CA LEU A 107 -9.42 12.25 -7.97
C LEU A 107 -8.28 12.44 -6.95
N GLU A 108 -8.45 11.88 -5.76
CA GLU A 108 -7.38 11.87 -4.77
C GLU A 108 -6.34 10.78 -5.09
N THR A 109 -5.09 11.05 -4.75
CA THR A 109 -4.00 10.08 -4.90
C THR A 109 -3.38 9.74 -3.56
N GLU A 110 -3.00 8.48 -3.40
CA GLU A 110 -2.29 7.97 -2.23
C GLU A 110 -1.04 7.20 -2.69
N ALA A 111 0.09 7.41 -2.03
CA ALA A 111 1.33 6.71 -2.35
C ALA A 111 2.03 6.17 -1.11
N PHE A 112 2.67 5.01 -1.23
CA PHE A 112 3.52 4.48 -0.17
C PHE A 112 4.77 5.33 0.00
N ILE A 113 5.15 5.55 1.27
CA ILE A 113 6.33 6.33 1.66
C ILE A 113 7.30 5.52 2.53
N HIS A 114 6.82 4.44 3.17
CA HIS A 114 7.62 3.64 4.09
C HIS A 114 7.14 2.19 4.19
N GLY A 115 8.08 1.29 4.41
CA GLY A 115 7.87 -0.10 4.79
C GLY A 115 8.27 -1.11 3.73
N ALA A 116 7.92 -2.36 3.95
CA ALA A 116 8.36 -3.49 3.14
C ALA A 116 7.93 -3.38 1.69
N LEU A 117 8.90 -3.50 0.77
CA LEU A 117 8.64 -3.63 -0.65
C LEU A 117 8.31 -5.07 -1.04
N CYS A 118 7.52 -5.21 -2.09
CA CYS A 118 7.24 -6.49 -2.74
C CYS A 118 8.07 -6.62 -4.01
N TYR A 119 8.63 -7.80 -4.27
CA TYR A 119 9.35 -8.07 -5.52
C TYR A 119 8.42 -8.06 -6.73
N SER A 120 7.18 -8.48 -6.52
CA SER A 120 6.17 -8.50 -7.59
C SER A 120 5.67 -7.11 -7.94
N TYR A 121 5.39 -6.92 -9.21
CA TYR A 121 4.81 -5.71 -9.77
C TYR A 121 3.48 -5.36 -9.09
N SER A 122 3.41 -4.21 -8.45
CA SER A 122 2.24 -3.72 -7.68
C SER A 122 1.66 -4.73 -6.68
N GLY A 123 2.46 -5.65 -6.18
CA GLY A 123 2.02 -6.70 -5.25
C GLY A 123 1.17 -7.80 -5.89
N LEU A 124 1.06 -7.85 -7.22
CA LEU A 124 0.38 -8.92 -7.97
C LEU A 124 1.30 -10.15 -8.06
N CYS A 125 1.24 -11.03 -7.06
CA CYS A 125 2.17 -12.12 -6.88
C CYS A 125 1.50 -13.49 -6.88
N LEU A 126 2.01 -14.39 -7.72
CA LEU A 126 1.66 -15.81 -7.72
C LEU A 126 2.72 -16.69 -7.06
N PHE A 127 3.93 -16.18 -6.79
CA PHE A 127 5.04 -16.97 -6.28
C PHE A 127 4.68 -17.71 -4.98
N SER A 128 4.13 -16.99 -3.99
CA SER A 128 3.71 -17.63 -2.74
C SER A 128 2.62 -18.69 -2.95
N SER A 129 1.73 -18.49 -3.94
CA SER A 129 0.69 -19.47 -4.24
C SER A 129 1.26 -20.75 -4.85
N VAL A 130 2.22 -20.63 -5.76
CA VAL A 130 2.88 -21.76 -6.43
C VAL A 130 3.71 -22.55 -5.44
N GLU A 131 4.58 -21.88 -4.67
CA GLU A 131 5.50 -22.53 -3.75
C GLU A 131 4.83 -23.12 -2.50
N THR A 132 3.75 -22.51 -2.02
CA THR A 132 3.22 -22.81 -0.68
C THR A 132 1.72 -23.09 -0.63
N GLY A 133 1.01 -22.98 -1.77
CA GLY A 133 -0.45 -23.03 -1.81
C GLY A 133 -1.14 -21.83 -1.17
N ARG A 134 -0.41 -20.78 -0.73
CA ARG A 134 -0.97 -19.61 -0.01
C ARG A 134 -0.85 -18.34 -0.84
N SER A 135 -2.00 -17.79 -1.23
CA SER A 135 -2.07 -16.60 -2.08
C SER A 135 -1.61 -15.34 -1.35
N ALA A 136 -0.58 -14.68 -1.91
CA ALA A 136 -0.12 -13.38 -1.46
C ALA A 136 -1.20 -12.30 -1.65
N ASN A 137 -1.91 -12.33 -2.77
CA ASN A 137 -2.97 -11.37 -3.12
C ASN A 137 -4.18 -11.46 -2.17
N ARG A 138 -4.32 -12.60 -1.48
CA ARG A 138 -5.34 -12.83 -0.44
C ARG A 138 -4.79 -12.67 0.98
N GLY A 139 -3.66 -12.02 1.13
CA GLY A 139 -3.07 -11.72 2.42
C GLY A 139 -2.36 -12.86 3.14
N LYS A 140 -2.16 -14.00 2.49
CA LYS A 140 -1.58 -15.23 3.08
C LYS A 140 -0.13 -15.48 2.62
N CYS A 141 0.59 -14.43 2.20
CA CYS A 141 1.98 -14.54 1.74
C CYS A 141 2.90 -15.13 2.83
N LEU A 142 3.70 -16.12 2.45
CA LEU A 142 4.76 -16.69 3.30
C LEU A 142 6.17 -16.20 2.94
N TYR A 143 6.25 -15.19 2.05
CA TYR A 143 7.50 -14.52 1.68
C TYR A 143 8.56 -15.43 1.04
N PRO A 144 8.24 -16.35 0.09
CA PRO A 144 9.26 -17.19 -0.53
C PRO A 144 10.36 -16.39 -1.23
N CYS A 145 10.05 -15.17 -1.72
CA CYS A 145 11.04 -14.25 -2.30
C CYS A 145 12.14 -13.80 -1.31
N ARG A 146 12.01 -14.10 -0.02
CA ARG A 146 12.99 -13.77 1.02
C ARG A 146 13.92 -14.93 1.36
N ALA A 147 13.71 -16.09 0.74
CA ALA A 147 14.59 -17.25 0.91
C ALA A 147 15.92 -17.04 0.15
N ASN A 148 16.92 -17.83 0.54
CA ASN A 148 18.13 -17.98 -0.26
C ASN A 148 17.83 -18.86 -1.47
N PHE A 149 18.44 -18.50 -2.59
CA PHE A 149 18.40 -19.26 -3.84
C PHE A 149 19.82 -19.47 -4.37
N THR A 150 20.06 -20.61 -4.98
CA THR A 150 21.31 -20.91 -5.66
C THR A 150 21.23 -20.40 -7.09
N GLY A 151 22.18 -19.55 -7.48
CA GLY A 151 22.31 -19.02 -8.83
C GLY A 151 23.80 -19.01 -9.28
N GLU A 152 24.09 -18.40 -10.43
CA GLU A 152 25.46 -18.31 -10.95
C GLU A 152 26.45 -17.63 -9.98
N ALA A 153 25.98 -16.67 -9.17
CA ALA A 153 26.78 -15.97 -8.16
C ALA A 153 26.76 -16.65 -6.79
N GLY A 154 26.39 -17.94 -6.72
CA GLY A 154 26.29 -18.72 -5.48
C GLY A 154 24.92 -18.58 -4.79
N GLU A 155 24.88 -18.91 -3.49
CA GLU A 155 23.66 -18.84 -2.68
C GLU A 155 23.44 -17.41 -2.13
N LYS A 156 22.33 -16.78 -2.48
CA LYS A 156 21.99 -15.38 -2.11
C LYS A 156 20.50 -15.12 -2.07
N HIS A 157 20.13 -13.99 -1.49
CA HIS A 157 18.77 -13.44 -1.52
C HIS A 157 18.47 -12.70 -2.83
N TYR A 158 18.29 -13.43 -3.93
CA TYR A 158 18.11 -12.82 -5.27
C TYR A 158 16.84 -11.97 -5.42
N PHE A 159 15.81 -12.22 -4.61
CA PHE A 159 14.49 -11.58 -4.71
C PHE A 159 14.11 -10.79 -3.47
N SER A 160 15.00 -10.70 -2.46
CA SER A 160 14.72 -9.96 -1.22
C SER A 160 14.85 -8.46 -1.45
N MET A 161 13.73 -7.75 -1.47
CA MET A 161 13.72 -6.29 -1.62
C MET A 161 14.15 -5.60 -0.33
N LYS A 162 14.88 -4.49 -0.45
CA LYS A 162 15.08 -3.51 0.61
C LYS A 162 13.74 -2.93 1.06
N ASP A 163 13.71 -2.24 2.20
CA ASP A 163 12.51 -1.52 2.63
C ASP A 163 12.51 -0.09 2.06
N MET A 164 11.34 0.40 1.66
CA MET A 164 11.17 1.77 1.22
C MET A 164 11.23 2.71 2.42
N ALA A 165 11.95 3.81 2.32
CA ALA A 165 11.94 4.89 3.29
C ALA A 165 12.26 6.23 2.60
N LEU A 166 11.26 7.03 2.30
CA LEU A 166 11.46 8.31 1.59
C LEU A 166 12.09 9.39 2.48
N GLN A 167 11.93 9.27 3.80
CA GLN A 167 12.45 10.25 4.76
C GLN A 167 11.99 11.67 4.37
N GLU A 168 12.86 12.66 4.30
CA GLU A 168 12.54 14.05 3.93
C GLU A 168 12.02 14.22 2.49
N ASP A 169 12.28 13.25 1.59
CA ASP A 169 11.70 13.30 0.25
C ASP A 169 10.17 13.20 0.27
N VAL A 170 9.55 12.81 1.40
CA VAL A 170 8.10 12.85 1.58
C VAL A 170 7.50 14.23 1.37
N LEU A 171 8.26 15.30 1.66
CA LEU A 171 7.84 16.69 1.45
C LEU A 171 7.67 17.04 -0.04
N LYS A 172 8.22 16.23 -0.94
CA LYS A 172 8.13 16.40 -2.39
C LYS A 172 7.06 15.53 -3.03
N MET A 173 6.32 14.74 -2.22
CA MET A 173 5.27 13.86 -2.74
C MET A 173 4.06 14.67 -3.21
N PRO A 174 3.71 14.60 -4.51
CA PRO A 174 2.60 15.36 -5.08
C PRO A 174 1.26 14.62 -4.91
N VAL A 175 0.95 14.11 -3.70
CA VAL A 175 -0.24 13.28 -3.42
C VAL A 175 -1.05 13.83 -2.27
N THR A 176 -2.33 13.48 -2.23
CA THR A 176 -3.26 13.87 -1.17
C THR A 176 -3.02 13.07 0.12
N SER A 177 -2.61 11.80 -0.01
CA SER A 177 -2.45 10.87 1.12
C SER A 177 -1.12 10.13 1.07
N LEU A 178 -0.48 10.00 2.22
CA LEU A 178 0.78 9.28 2.42
C LEU A 178 0.52 7.96 3.15
N LYS A 179 1.02 6.85 2.61
CA LYS A 179 0.76 5.51 3.15
C LYS A 179 2.00 4.86 3.74
N ILE A 180 1.87 4.36 4.96
CA ILE A 180 2.87 3.54 5.63
C ILE A 180 2.44 2.07 5.53
N GLU A 181 3.33 1.19 5.08
CA GLU A 181 3.10 -0.26 5.11
C GLU A 181 3.30 -0.76 6.55
N GLY A 182 2.22 -1.17 7.17
CA GLY A 182 2.21 -1.66 8.57
C GLY A 182 1.56 -3.02 8.74
N ARG A 183 1.20 -3.71 7.66
CA ARG A 183 0.53 -5.01 7.72
C ARG A 183 1.42 -6.05 8.39
N LYS A 184 0.87 -6.76 9.37
CA LYS A 184 1.60 -7.72 10.21
C LYS A 184 2.77 -7.09 11.00
N LYS A 185 2.73 -5.80 11.25
CA LYS A 185 3.67 -5.09 12.09
C LYS A 185 3.10 -4.86 13.49
N THR A 186 3.99 -4.65 14.46
CA THR A 186 3.58 -4.34 15.84
C THR A 186 3.00 -2.92 15.96
N ALA A 187 2.19 -2.68 16.97
CA ALA A 187 1.69 -1.34 17.27
C ALA A 187 2.83 -0.34 17.50
N LEU A 188 3.93 -0.79 18.15
CA LEU A 188 5.12 0.02 18.37
C LEU A 188 5.74 0.49 17.04
N TYR A 189 5.89 -0.41 16.07
CA TYR A 189 6.39 -0.06 14.73
C TYR A 189 5.51 1.00 14.07
N VAL A 190 4.19 0.78 14.06
CA VAL A 190 3.25 1.72 13.44
C VAL A 190 3.32 3.09 14.11
N ALA A 191 3.36 3.14 15.44
CA ALA A 191 3.47 4.38 16.19
C ALA A 191 4.80 5.11 15.89
N ALA A 192 5.93 4.40 15.94
CA ALA A 192 7.26 4.98 15.73
C ALA A 192 7.42 5.55 14.32
N VAL A 193 6.99 4.80 13.28
CA VAL A 193 7.07 5.27 11.90
C VAL A 193 6.12 6.44 11.65
N THR A 194 4.91 6.40 12.20
CA THR A 194 3.94 7.49 12.07
C THR A 194 4.46 8.78 12.73
N ASP A 195 5.00 8.69 13.96
CA ASP A 195 5.59 9.84 14.65
C ASP A 195 6.78 10.41 13.86
N TYR A 196 7.66 9.55 13.32
CA TYR A 196 8.79 9.96 12.51
C TYR A 196 8.38 10.82 11.32
N TYR A 197 7.42 10.34 10.50
CA TYR A 197 6.94 11.10 9.35
C TYR A 197 6.09 12.30 9.75
N ARG A 198 5.31 12.22 10.82
CA ARG A 198 4.56 13.37 11.34
C ARG A 198 5.49 14.53 11.70
N ARG A 199 6.62 14.25 12.35
CA ARG A 199 7.63 15.25 12.69
C ARG A 199 8.24 15.92 11.46
N ILE A 200 8.56 15.13 10.41
CA ILE A 200 9.06 15.69 9.14
C ILE A 200 8.03 16.63 8.53
N LEU A 201 6.76 16.21 8.47
CA LEU A 201 5.67 17.02 7.92
C LEU A 201 5.37 18.28 8.76
N ASP A 202 5.66 18.26 10.05
CA ASP A 202 5.56 19.41 10.97
C ASP A 202 6.79 20.32 10.93
N GLY A 203 7.71 20.11 9.96
CA GLY A 203 8.89 20.95 9.79
C GLY A 203 10.03 20.72 10.79
N LYS A 204 9.98 19.63 11.57
CA LYS A 204 11.00 19.29 12.58
C LYS A 204 12.20 18.52 12.01
N GLY A 205 12.19 18.26 10.68
CA GLY A 205 13.20 17.48 9.99
C GLY A 205 13.22 15.99 10.31
N ALA A 206 14.06 15.25 9.58
CA ALA A 206 14.33 13.83 9.86
C ALA A 206 15.25 13.71 11.08
N ASP A 207 14.88 12.86 12.01
CA ASP A 207 15.64 12.58 13.23
C ASP A 207 16.34 11.22 13.09
N GLU A 208 17.66 11.22 13.00
CA GLU A 208 18.46 10.01 12.80
C GLU A 208 18.33 9.01 13.96
N ASN A 209 18.23 9.47 15.20
CA ASN A 209 18.04 8.58 16.36
C ASN A 209 16.71 7.83 16.25
N ARG A 210 15.64 8.53 15.83
CA ARG A 210 14.34 7.90 15.59
C ARG A 210 14.38 6.92 14.42
N ALA A 211 15.11 7.25 13.37
CA ALA A 211 15.33 6.35 12.25
C ALA A 211 16.03 5.07 12.68
N GLU A 212 17.08 5.17 13.51
CA GLU A 212 17.77 4.01 14.07
C GLU A 212 16.87 3.19 14.99
N HIS A 213 16.06 3.81 15.84
CA HIS A 213 15.08 3.08 16.67
C HIS A 213 14.08 2.31 15.82
N ILE A 214 13.57 2.88 14.71
CA ILE A 214 12.68 2.17 13.77
C ILE A 214 13.38 0.96 13.19
N LYS A 215 14.65 1.09 12.76
CA LYS A 215 15.44 -0.02 12.22
C LYS A 215 15.63 -1.15 13.25
N GLN A 216 15.81 -0.82 14.53
CA GLN A 216 15.92 -1.81 15.61
C GLN A 216 14.60 -2.56 15.87
N ILE A 217 13.43 -1.88 15.73
CA ILE A 217 12.12 -2.52 15.90
C ILE A 217 11.86 -3.51 14.78
N PHE A 218 12.04 -3.09 13.55
CA PHE A 218 11.95 -3.90 12.34
C PHE A 218 12.44 -3.10 11.13
N SER A 219 13.46 -3.58 10.46
CA SER A 219 13.88 -2.99 9.18
C SER A 219 14.79 -3.93 8.39
N ARG A 220 14.78 -3.73 7.08
CA ARG A 220 15.83 -4.10 6.13
C ARG A 220 16.59 -2.84 5.75
N PRO A 221 17.68 -2.93 5.00
CA PRO A 221 18.32 -1.73 4.45
C PRO A 221 17.32 -0.83 3.74
N TRP A 222 17.36 0.46 4.02
CA TRP A 222 16.43 1.42 3.44
C TRP A 222 16.85 1.85 2.05
N CYS A 223 15.87 2.07 1.18
CA CYS A 223 16.06 2.65 -0.15
C CYS A 223 14.92 3.61 -0.49
N LYS A 224 15.17 4.49 -1.47
CA LYS A 224 14.14 5.39 -2.02
C LYS A 224 13.28 4.71 -3.08
N PHE A 225 13.58 3.47 -3.38
CA PHE A 225 13.02 2.70 -4.50
C PHE A 225 13.13 3.48 -5.81
N HIS A 226 12.07 3.62 -6.57
CA HIS A 226 12.08 4.32 -7.85
C HIS A 226 11.70 5.81 -7.75
N PHE A 227 11.53 6.36 -6.56
CA PHE A 227 11.01 7.71 -6.37
C PHE A 227 11.80 8.80 -7.14
N LYS A 228 13.13 8.74 -7.10
CA LYS A 228 14.00 9.70 -7.82
C LYS A 228 14.35 9.28 -9.25
N GLY A 229 14.01 8.07 -9.65
CA GLY A 229 14.36 7.46 -10.92
C GLY A 229 14.43 5.94 -10.79
N LYS A 230 14.48 5.22 -11.92
CA LYS A 230 14.53 3.75 -11.89
C LYS A 230 15.86 3.27 -11.30
N ASP A 231 15.82 2.85 -10.04
CA ASP A 231 16.98 2.34 -9.30
C ASP A 231 17.12 0.82 -9.49
N LYS A 232 18.34 0.35 -9.74
CA LYS A 232 18.68 -1.07 -9.86
C LYS A 232 19.16 -1.69 -8.55
N ASN A 233 19.48 -0.87 -7.53
CA ASN A 233 20.03 -1.33 -6.24
C ASN A 233 18.94 -1.44 -5.16
N VAL A 234 17.85 -2.10 -5.50
CA VAL A 234 16.66 -2.23 -4.63
C VAL A 234 16.55 -3.62 -3.98
N ILE A 235 17.44 -4.54 -4.33
CA ILE A 235 17.52 -5.89 -3.77
C ILE A 235 18.58 -5.92 -2.67
N GLU A 236 18.24 -6.58 -1.56
CA GLU A 236 19.18 -6.91 -0.48
C GLU A 236 19.95 -8.17 -0.90
N ARG A 237 21.21 -8.02 -1.20
CA ARG A 237 22.05 -9.12 -1.76
C ARG A 237 22.97 -9.78 -0.74
N GLU A 238 22.97 -9.31 0.50
CA GLU A 238 23.79 -9.80 1.61
C GLU A 238 22.99 -10.70 2.55
#